data_c38daba37ab9f5ed07418e5156e8e0f5
#
_entry.id   c38daba37ab9f5ed07418e5156e8e0f5
#
_cell.length_a   1.000
_cell.length_b   1.000
_cell.length_c   1.000
_cell.angle_alpha   90.00
_cell.angle_beta   90.00
_cell.angle_gamma   90.00
#
_symmetry.space_group_name_H-M   'P 1'
#
loop_
_entity.id
_entity.type
_entity.pdbx_description
1 polymer ?
#
loop_
_entity_poly.entity_id
_entity_poly.type
_entity_poly.pdbx_seq_one_letter_code
_entity_poly.pdbx_strand_id
1 'polypeptide(L)'
;MGTYTALDDPIVDQTVEGHMQQIVAAIRSRIEPRAVILRGSFSQGEGSVIIEEEGLCFLSDYELMAVTHHRRWLRTVARQMTSHLGVETSISRIHPLALKFDARRSTRPTTIVAYELRNGGRTLYGEPWLDQRPPLDPRAIDLWEGLRLMLNRMAESMAHLSPQRSQTKDWAGLRWVNKTLLSCAEACLIAHQQYHHSYAERGRRFARLVSEMDSQAMREHNLSELVQRATAFKLRPSLDLYPEPMAVIWEQVRQACDVTFRYVIEKYLGFSFGSYAEFPARYLKQMQAQDKLGGSKFAPLSQNLYLMLRLLRDRRRPSLRLITDATYPAYQIAFSVVPLLFLGGQDEHVLQAARHWLGKVSELKSPQVDPLAERDYLQRCTVQAWKDFCYGMWSVI
;
A
#
# COMPACT_ATOMS: atom_id res chain seq x y z
N MET A 1 -20.60 8.81 -15.60
CA MET A 1 -19.51 8.04 -15.02
C MET A 1 -19.65 6.61 -15.51
N GLY A 2 -18.64 6.06 -16.15
CA GLY A 2 -18.68 4.71 -16.72
C GLY A 2 -18.78 3.62 -15.67
N THR A 3 -18.98 2.39 -16.12
CA THR A 3 -19.14 1.23 -15.23
C THR A 3 -17.84 0.88 -14.50
N TYR A 4 -16.69 1.06 -15.16
CA TYR A 4 -15.36 0.65 -14.66
C TYR A 4 -14.38 1.78 -14.50
N THR A 5 -14.58 2.89 -15.21
CA THR A 5 -13.69 4.04 -15.23
C THR A 5 -14.45 5.35 -15.11
N ALA A 6 -13.76 6.42 -14.73
CA ALA A 6 -14.31 7.77 -14.73
C ALA A 6 -14.26 8.44 -16.12
N LEU A 7 -13.72 7.75 -17.14
CA LEU A 7 -13.61 8.28 -18.51
C LEU A 7 -14.98 8.41 -19.20
N ASP A 8 -15.95 7.58 -18.80
CA ASP A 8 -17.29 7.50 -19.41
C ASP A 8 -17.24 7.11 -20.90
N ASP A 9 -16.29 6.21 -21.21
CA ASP A 9 -16.06 5.71 -22.56
C ASP A 9 -16.58 4.28 -22.69
N PRO A 10 -17.56 4.04 -23.60
CA PRO A 10 -18.16 2.71 -23.75
C PRO A 10 -17.17 1.64 -24.25
N ILE A 11 -16.15 2.01 -25.04
CA ILE A 11 -15.16 1.06 -25.57
C ILE A 11 -14.27 0.58 -24.42
N VAL A 12 -13.83 1.50 -23.56
CA VAL A 12 -13.05 1.17 -22.36
C VAL A 12 -13.84 0.25 -21.44
N ASP A 13 -15.10 0.59 -21.15
CA ASP A 13 -15.96 -0.20 -20.27
C ASP A 13 -16.24 -1.60 -20.87
N GLN A 14 -16.48 -1.70 -22.19
CA GLN A 14 -16.67 -2.98 -22.87
C GLN A 14 -15.41 -3.84 -22.86
N THR A 15 -14.23 -3.23 -23.03
CA THR A 15 -12.96 -3.94 -22.96
C THR A 15 -12.74 -4.51 -21.56
N VAL A 16 -12.95 -3.71 -20.51
CA VAL A 16 -12.81 -4.16 -19.12
C VAL A 16 -13.81 -5.27 -18.79
N GLU A 17 -15.06 -5.14 -19.23
CA GLU A 17 -16.09 -6.19 -19.07
C GLU A 17 -15.65 -7.50 -19.72
N GLY A 18 -15.11 -7.46 -20.95
CA GLY A 18 -14.56 -8.62 -21.64
C GLY A 18 -13.39 -9.26 -20.88
N HIS A 19 -12.50 -8.45 -20.30
CA HIS A 19 -11.44 -8.94 -19.44
C HIS A 19 -11.97 -9.62 -18.18
N MET A 20 -12.98 -9.04 -17.52
CA MET A 20 -13.60 -9.63 -16.33
C MET A 20 -14.24 -11.00 -16.64
N GLN A 21 -14.94 -11.12 -17.78
CA GLN A 21 -15.51 -12.39 -18.21
C GLN A 21 -14.45 -13.45 -18.46
N GLN A 22 -13.33 -13.09 -19.11
CA GLN A 22 -12.21 -14.01 -19.36
C GLN A 22 -11.55 -14.46 -18.03
N ILE A 23 -11.33 -13.55 -17.09
CA ILE A 23 -10.74 -13.88 -15.77
C ILE A 23 -11.68 -14.82 -15.01
N VAL A 24 -12.98 -14.55 -14.96
CA VAL A 24 -13.97 -15.41 -14.30
C VAL A 24 -14.00 -16.80 -14.95
N ALA A 25 -13.98 -16.89 -16.28
CA ALA A 25 -13.95 -18.16 -17.00
C ALA A 25 -12.66 -18.94 -16.69
N ALA A 26 -11.49 -18.27 -16.64
CA ALA A 26 -10.22 -18.89 -16.30
C ALA A 26 -10.16 -19.39 -14.84
N ILE A 27 -10.80 -18.70 -13.91
CA ILE A 27 -10.93 -19.17 -12.52
C ILE A 27 -11.80 -20.44 -12.50
N ARG A 28 -12.98 -20.39 -13.13
CA ARG A 28 -13.96 -21.48 -13.15
C ARG A 28 -13.46 -22.76 -13.83
N SER A 29 -12.60 -22.62 -14.83
CA SER A 29 -11.99 -23.79 -15.50
C SER A 29 -11.02 -24.59 -14.61
N ARG A 30 -10.57 -24.02 -13.50
CA ARG A 30 -9.58 -24.67 -12.58
C ARG A 30 -10.16 -24.99 -11.22
N ILE A 31 -11.10 -24.20 -10.75
CA ILE A 31 -11.77 -24.33 -9.46
C ILE A 31 -13.22 -23.90 -9.63
N GLU A 32 -14.11 -24.42 -8.83
CA GLU A 32 -15.49 -23.94 -8.76
C GLU A 32 -15.65 -23.00 -7.55
N PRO A 33 -15.53 -21.68 -7.73
CA PRO A 33 -15.66 -20.74 -6.63
C PRO A 33 -17.15 -20.55 -6.30
N ARG A 34 -17.48 -20.33 -5.03
CA ARG A 34 -18.84 -19.91 -4.64
C ARG A 34 -19.16 -18.51 -5.15
N ALA A 35 -18.16 -17.63 -5.19
CA ALA A 35 -18.27 -16.29 -5.79
C ALA A 35 -16.90 -15.81 -6.27
N VAL A 36 -16.92 -14.91 -7.27
CA VAL A 36 -15.78 -14.10 -7.70
C VAL A 36 -16.19 -12.64 -7.56
N ILE A 37 -15.38 -11.88 -6.86
CA ILE A 37 -15.65 -10.49 -6.49
C ILE A 37 -14.53 -9.62 -7.03
N LEU A 38 -14.89 -8.56 -7.76
CA LEU A 38 -13.99 -7.47 -8.14
C LEU A 38 -13.93 -6.46 -7.00
N ARG A 39 -12.73 -6.00 -6.66
CA ARG A 39 -12.49 -4.93 -5.69
C ARG A 39 -11.56 -3.87 -6.27
N GLY A 40 -11.23 -2.85 -5.48
CA GLY A 40 -10.34 -1.76 -5.88
C GLY A 40 -11.01 -0.80 -6.88
N SER A 41 -10.20 -0.05 -7.59
CA SER A 41 -10.70 1.07 -8.39
C SER A 41 -11.68 0.68 -9.50
N PHE A 42 -11.46 -0.43 -10.19
CA PHE A 42 -12.38 -0.88 -11.25
C PHE A 42 -13.76 -1.27 -10.72
N SER A 43 -13.87 -1.80 -9.50
CA SER A 43 -15.18 -2.12 -8.92
C SER A 43 -16.03 -0.89 -8.62
N GLN A 44 -15.38 0.27 -8.52
CA GLN A 44 -15.97 1.55 -8.12
C GLN A 44 -16.18 2.52 -9.29
N GLY A 45 -15.87 2.10 -10.53
CA GLY A 45 -15.92 2.98 -11.69
C GLY A 45 -14.76 4.01 -11.71
N GLU A 46 -13.64 3.71 -11.04
CA GLU A 46 -12.49 4.62 -10.88
C GLU A 46 -11.17 4.00 -11.35
N GLY A 47 -11.22 2.99 -12.22
CA GLY A 47 -10.05 2.41 -12.87
C GLY A 47 -9.30 3.44 -13.71
N SER A 48 -7.97 3.52 -13.55
CA SER A 48 -7.14 4.43 -14.34
C SER A 48 -6.75 3.77 -15.64
N VAL A 49 -7.19 4.31 -16.76
CA VAL A 49 -6.89 3.86 -18.11
C VAL A 49 -6.52 5.07 -18.96
N ILE A 50 -5.53 4.92 -19.83
CA ILE A 50 -5.13 5.92 -20.84
C ILE A 50 -5.55 5.38 -22.20
N ILE A 51 -6.12 6.24 -23.03
CA ILE A 51 -6.43 5.94 -24.42
C ILE A 51 -5.27 6.49 -25.24
N GLU A 52 -4.52 5.59 -25.90
CA GLU A 52 -3.40 5.92 -26.79
C GLU A 52 -3.75 5.51 -28.24
N GLU A 53 -3.00 5.99 -29.20
CA GLU A 53 -3.21 5.62 -30.62
C GLU A 53 -3.11 4.12 -30.85
N GLU A 54 -2.23 3.44 -30.10
CA GLU A 54 -1.98 2.00 -30.22
C GLU A 54 -2.95 1.15 -29.39
N GLY A 55 -3.82 1.74 -28.58
CA GLY A 55 -4.79 1.04 -27.73
C GLY A 55 -4.93 1.57 -26.31
N LEU A 56 -5.32 0.70 -25.39
CA LEU A 56 -5.55 1.06 -23.99
C LEU A 56 -4.34 0.71 -23.11
N CYS A 57 -3.83 1.71 -22.38
CA CYS A 57 -2.81 1.51 -21.37
C CYS A 57 -3.44 1.54 -19.97
N PHE A 58 -3.31 0.45 -19.21
CA PHE A 58 -3.91 0.29 -17.89
C PHE A 58 -2.92 0.68 -16.78
N LEU A 59 -3.18 1.77 -16.08
CA LEU A 59 -2.40 2.19 -14.90
C LEU A 59 -2.90 1.54 -13.61
N SER A 60 -4.15 1.09 -13.58
CA SER A 60 -4.71 0.31 -12.48
C SER A 60 -4.62 -1.19 -12.77
N ASP A 61 -4.39 -1.97 -11.72
CA ASP A 61 -4.44 -3.41 -11.71
C ASP A 61 -5.85 -3.96 -11.48
N TYR A 62 -6.11 -5.18 -11.95
CA TYR A 62 -7.32 -5.92 -11.63
C TYR A 62 -7.15 -6.67 -10.32
N GLU A 63 -7.96 -6.33 -9.35
CA GLU A 63 -7.94 -6.94 -8.04
C GLU A 63 -9.22 -7.77 -7.82
N LEU A 64 -9.06 -9.09 -7.77
CA LEU A 64 -10.17 -10.01 -7.58
C LEU A 64 -10.03 -10.85 -6.31
N MET A 65 -11.17 -11.29 -5.80
CA MET A 65 -11.25 -12.25 -4.71
C MET A 65 -12.13 -13.42 -5.10
N ALA A 66 -11.63 -14.64 -4.92
CA ALA A 66 -12.39 -15.86 -5.15
C ALA A 66 -12.78 -16.49 -3.79
N VAL A 67 -14.05 -16.72 -3.58
CA VAL A 67 -14.60 -17.45 -2.41
C VAL A 67 -14.50 -18.93 -2.69
N THR A 68 -13.46 -19.59 -2.13
CA THR A 68 -13.14 -20.99 -2.43
C THR A 68 -12.32 -21.63 -1.33
N HIS A 69 -12.38 -22.98 -1.23
CA HIS A 69 -11.47 -23.78 -0.41
C HIS A 69 -10.08 -23.92 -1.05
N HIS A 70 -9.97 -23.75 -2.36
CA HIS A 70 -8.76 -24.02 -3.15
C HIS A 70 -7.90 -22.75 -3.30
N ARG A 71 -6.64 -22.77 -2.81
CA ARG A 71 -5.69 -21.66 -2.97
C ARG A 71 -4.70 -21.89 -4.12
N ARG A 72 -4.44 -23.14 -4.44
CA ARG A 72 -3.28 -23.54 -5.25
C ARG A 72 -3.24 -22.88 -6.64
N TRP A 73 -4.38 -22.76 -7.30
CA TRP A 73 -4.45 -22.32 -8.69
C TRP A 73 -4.60 -20.82 -8.89
N LEU A 74 -5.03 -20.08 -7.87
CA LEU A 74 -5.33 -18.65 -8.01
C LEU A 74 -4.14 -17.82 -8.49
N ARG A 75 -2.94 -18.08 -7.95
CA ARG A 75 -1.71 -17.38 -8.38
C ARG A 75 -1.31 -17.72 -9.82
N THR A 76 -1.54 -18.97 -10.23
CA THR A 76 -1.24 -19.40 -11.62
C THR A 76 -2.19 -18.74 -12.59
N VAL A 77 -3.50 -18.74 -12.30
CA VAL A 77 -4.50 -18.05 -13.10
C VAL A 77 -4.20 -16.55 -13.18
N ALA A 78 -3.91 -15.90 -12.05
CA ALA A 78 -3.56 -14.48 -12.04
C ALA A 78 -2.39 -14.17 -12.97
N ARG A 79 -1.28 -14.93 -12.90
CA ARG A 79 -0.12 -14.74 -13.77
C ARG A 79 -0.44 -14.97 -15.25
N GLN A 80 -1.23 -16.02 -15.56
CA GLN A 80 -1.66 -16.31 -16.93
C GLN A 80 -2.50 -15.16 -17.49
N MET A 81 -3.44 -14.64 -16.70
CA MET A 81 -4.30 -13.53 -17.12
C MET A 81 -3.52 -12.22 -17.25
N THR A 82 -2.56 -11.93 -16.35
CA THR A 82 -1.65 -10.78 -16.51
C THR A 82 -0.92 -10.83 -17.84
N SER A 83 -0.35 -11.99 -18.20
CA SER A 83 0.37 -12.15 -19.47
C SER A 83 -0.56 -12.08 -20.69
N HIS A 84 -1.77 -12.61 -20.57
CA HIS A 84 -2.73 -12.67 -21.70
C HIS A 84 -3.39 -11.32 -21.98
N LEU A 85 -3.77 -10.59 -20.92
CA LEU A 85 -4.51 -9.33 -21.03
C LEU A 85 -3.59 -8.09 -21.09
N GLY A 86 -2.30 -8.23 -20.75
CA GLY A 86 -1.39 -7.11 -20.62
C GLY A 86 -1.69 -6.20 -19.40
N VAL A 87 -2.57 -6.64 -18.50
CA VAL A 87 -2.97 -5.88 -17.30
C VAL A 87 -2.61 -6.66 -16.04
N GLU A 88 -1.90 -6.02 -15.12
CA GLU A 88 -1.56 -6.64 -13.83
C GLU A 88 -2.83 -7.14 -13.14
N THR A 89 -2.88 -8.44 -12.88
CA THR A 89 -4.05 -9.10 -12.31
C THR A 89 -3.67 -9.82 -11.03
N SER A 90 -4.37 -9.54 -9.95
CA SER A 90 -4.22 -10.22 -8.67
C SER A 90 -5.51 -10.95 -8.29
N ILE A 91 -5.39 -12.20 -7.83
CA ILE A 91 -6.52 -13.01 -7.37
C ILE A 91 -6.22 -13.54 -5.98
N SER A 92 -6.91 -13.03 -5.00
CA SER A 92 -6.82 -13.45 -3.60
C SER A 92 -7.93 -14.44 -3.24
N ARG A 93 -7.73 -15.21 -2.17
CA ARG A 93 -8.72 -16.17 -1.68
C ARG A 93 -9.47 -15.64 -0.48
N ILE A 94 -10.78 -15.79 -0.48
CA ILE A 94 -11.61 -15.76 0.73
C ILE A 94 -11.98 -17.20 1.06
N HIS A 95 -11.63 -17.66 2.26
CA HIS A 95 -12.04 -19.00 2.69
C HIS A 95 -13.54 -19.00 3.04
N PRO A 96 -14.35 -19.95 2.54
CA PRO A 96 -15.80 -19.94 2.80
C PRO A 96 -16.18 -19.96 4.28
N LEU A 97 -15.36 -20.54 5.16
CA LEU A 97 -15.58 -20.47 6.61
C LEU A 97 -15.38 -19.07 7.19
N ALA A 98 -14.49 -18.25 6.61
CA ALA A 98 -14.34 -16.86 7.05
C ALA A 98 -15.62 -16.06 6.87
N LEU A 99 -16.50 -16.51 5.99
CA LEU A 99 -17.80 -15.91 5.73
C LEU A 99 -18.82 -16.15 6.86
N LYS A 100 -18.63 -17.25 7.63
CA LYS A 100 -19.50 -17.61 8.76
C LYS A 100 -19.17 -16.82 10.03
N PHE A 101 -17.97 -16.25 10.12
CA PHE A 101 -17.61 -15.39 11.23
C PHE A 101 -18.29 -14.03 11.05
N ASP A 102 -19.33 -13.82 11.82
CA ASP A 102 -20.07 -12.56 11.86
C ASP A 102 -19.12 -11.43 12.25
N ALA A 103 -18.99 -10.42 11.39
CA ALA A 103 -18.19 -9.23 11.66
C ALA A 103 -18.60 -8.53 12.98
N ARG A 104 -19.85 -8.72 13.43
CA ARG A 104 -20.36 -8.19 14.69
C ARG A 104 -19.73 -8.86 15.93
N ARG A 105 -19.15 -10.05 15.77
CA ARG A 105 -18.47 -10.79 16.84
C ARG A 105 -16.94 -10.72 16.77
N SER A 106 -16.40 -10.13 15.70
CA SER A 106 -14.95 -9.99 15.58
C SER A 106 -14.47 -8.82 16.45
N THR A 107 -13.68 -9.14 17.46
CA THR A 107 -12.94 -8.14 18.25
C THR A 107 -11.76 -7.55 17.45
N ARG A 108 -11.53 -8.02 16.21
CA ARG A 108 -10.45 -7.54 15.36
C ARG A 108 -10.85 -6.26 14.64
N PRO A 109 -9.99 -5.25 14.63
CA PRO A 109 -10.22 -4.03 13.86
C PRO A 109 -10.42 -4.34 12.37
N THR A 110 -11.21 -3.50 11.71
CA THR A 110 -11.44 -3.58 10.27
C THR A 110 -10.19 -3.13 9.52
N THR A 111 -9.78 -3.89 8.52
CA THR A 111 -8.71 -3.46 7.60
C THR A 111 -9.28 -2.59 6.48
N ILE A 112 -8.43 -1.76 5.84
CA ILE A 112 -8.81 -1.01 4.62
C ILE A 112 -9.36 -1.98 3.56
N VAL A 113 -8.68 -3.12 3.35
CA VAL A 113 -9.09 -4.12 2.34
C VAL A 113 -10.48 -4.68 2.63
N ALA A 114 -10.79 -5.00 3.90
CA ALA A 114 -12.11 -5.50 4.29
C ALA A 114 -13.20 -4.42 4.09
N TYR A 115 -12.88 -3.17 4.45
CA TYR A 115 -13.77 -2.03 4.26
C TYR A 115 -14.07 -1.78 2.77
N GLU A 116 -13.04 -1.70 1.92
CA GLU A 116 -13.20 -1.46 0.49
C GLU A 116 -13.92 -2.61 -0.22
N LEU A 117 -13.60 -3.86 0.15
CA LEU A 117 -14.29 -5.02 -0.38
C LEU A 117 -15.79 -4.96 -0.08
N ARG A 118 -16.13 -4.62 1.17
CA ARG A 118 -17.53 -4.62 1.60
C ARG A 118 -18.35 -3.45 1.05
N ASN A 119 -17.75 -2.26 0.98
CA ASN A 119 -18.44 -1.02 0.62
C ASN A 119 -18.32 -0.64 -0.86
N GLY A 120 -17.31 -1.15 -1.55
CA GLY A 120 -17.03 -0.81 -2.96
C GLY A 120 -16.79 -2.02 -3.85
N GLY A 121 -16.82 -3.25 -3.31
CA GLY A 121 -16.67 -4.46 -4.11
C GLY A 121 -17.91 -4.78 -4.95
N ARG A 122 -17.72 -5.52 -6.04
CA ARG A 122 -18.79 -5.96 -6.95
C ARG A 122 -18.69 -7.46 -7.24
N THR A 123 -19.78 -8.20 -7.04
CA THR A 123 -19.84 -9.63 -7.38
C THR A 123 -19.93 -9.77 -8.90
N LEU A 124 -18.95 -10.49 -9.49
CA LEU A 124 -18.92 -10.81 -10.92
C LEU A 124 -19.54 -12.17 -11.22
N TYR A 125 -19.48 -13.10 -10.27
CA TYR A 125 -19.98 -14.47 -10.45
C TYR A 125 -20.38 -15.08 -9.10
N GLY A 126 -21.44 -15.91 -9.13
CA GLY A 126 -21.86 -16.76 -8.04
C GLY A 126 -22.77 -16.08 -7.02
N GLU A 127 -22.66 -16.48 -5.75
CA GLU A 127 -23.54 -16.01 -4.68
C GLU A 127 -23.37 -14.50 -4.43
N PRO A 128 -24.44 -13.71 -4.27
CA PRO A 128 -24.39 -12.27 -3.98
C PRO A 128 -23.99 -12.03 -2.51
N TRP A 129 -22.82 -12.48 -2.15
CA TRP A 129 -22.35 -12.50 -0.78
C TRP A 129 -22.17 -11.11 -0.16
N LEU A 130 -21.75 -10.13 -0.98
CA LEU A 130 -21.60 -8.75 -0.51
C LEU A 130 -22.95 -8.16 -0.09
N ASP A 131 -24.03 -8.44 -0.81
CA ASP A 131 -25.34 -7.83 -0.59
C ASP A 131 -26.00 -8.31 0.71
N GLN A 132 -25.58 -9.48 1.20
CA GLN A 132 -26.14 -10.08 2.41
C GLN A 132 -25.58 -9.46 3.72
N ARG A 133 -24.68 -8.48 3.65
CA ARG A 133 -24.03 -7.90 4.81
C ARG A 133 -24.16 -6.39 4.85
N PRO A 134 -24.31 -5.78 6.04
CA PRO A 134 -24.35 -4.33 6.15
C PRO A 134 -23.02 -3.71 5.73
N PRO A 135 -22.99 -2.45 5.24
CA PRO A 135 -21.77 -1.69 5.05
C PRO A 135 -20.93 -1.64 6.31
N LEU A 136 -19.62 -1.56 6.15
CA LEU A 136 -18.68 -1.36 7.26
C LEU A 136 -18.53 0.13 7.57
N ASP A 137 -18.46 0.45 8.85
CA ASP A 137 -18.23 1.82 9.32
C ASP A 137 -16.73 2.16 9.15
N PRO A 138 -16.35 3.29 8.53
CA PRO A 138 -14.96 3.72 8.42
C PRO A 138 -14.30 3.95 9.79
N ARG A 139 -15.07 4.23 10.83
CA ARG A 139 -14.58 4.37 12.21
C ARG A 139 -14.03 3.06 12.79
N ALA A 140 -14.40 1.94 12.22
CA ALA A 140 -13.87 0.63 12.62
C ALA A 140 -12.49 0.31 12.04
N ILE A 141 -11.98 1.12 11.10
CA ILE A 141 -10.66 0.92 10.52
C ILE A 141 -9.59 1.27 11.56
N ASP A 142 -8.64 0.35 11.78
CA ASP A 142 -7.52 0.59 12.70
C ASP A 142 -6.67 1.76 12.18
N LEU A 143 -6.29 2.67 13.07
CA LEU A 143 -5.39 3.78 12.73
C LEU A 143 -4.03 3.29 12.19
N TRP A 144 -3.59 2.11 12.63
CA TRP A 144 -2.40 1.43 12.08
C TRP A 144 -2.47 1.23 10.57
N GLU A 145 -3.66 0.99 10.01
CA GLU A 145 -3.83 0.78 8.57
C GLU A 145 -3.39 2.00 7.76
N GLY A 146 -3.68 3.22 8.23
CA GLY A 146 -3.23 4.46 7.60
C GLY A 146 -1.72 4.61 7.61
N LEU A 147 -1.09 4.41 8.77
CA LEU A 147 0.37 4.45 8.90
C LEU A 147 1.04 3.37 8.05
N ARG A 148 0.53 2.13 8.11
CA ARG A 148 1.02 1.00 7.32
C ARG A 148 0.93 1.27 5.81
N LEU A 149 -0.16 1.90 5.37
CA LEU A 149 -0.33 2.28 3.97
C LEU A 149 0.74 3.28 3.52
N MET A 150 0.99 4.33 4.30
CA MET A 150 2.07 5.29 4.01
C MET A 150 3.45 4.61 3.95
N LEU A 151 3.78 3.76 4.92
CA LEU A 151 5.05 3.04 4.96
C LEU A 151 5.22 2.13 3.73
N ASN A 152 4.16 1.43 3.31
CA ASN A 152 4.17 0.63 2.08
C ASN A 152 4.39 1.51 0.84
N ARG A 153 3.70 2.64 0.72
CA ARG A 153 3.85 3.55 -0.43
C ARG A 153 5.23 4.18 -0.52
N MET A 154 5.82 4.56 0.61
CA MET A 154 7.22 5.01 0.66
C MET A 154 8.18 3.92 0.17
N ALA A 155 8.01 2.67 0.64
CA ALA A 155 8.85 1.55 0.23
C ALA A 155 8.68 1.20 -1.26
N GLU A 156 7.44 1.18 -1.77
CA GLU A 156 7.14 0.98 -3.20
C GLU A 156 7.74 2.10 -4.05
N SER A 157 7.62 3.35 -3.62
CA SER A 157 8.20 4.49 -4.33
C SER A 157 9.72 4.40 -4.39
N MET A 158 10.39 4.03 -3.30
CA MET A 158 11.83 3.76 -3.32
C MET A 158 12.21 2.60 -4.25
N ALA A 159 11.32 1.60 -4.41
CA ALA A 159 11.57 0.46 -5.29
C ALA A 159 11.46 0.81 -6.78
N HIS A 160 10.62 1.79 -7.13
CA HIS A 160 10.25 2.10 -8.52
C HIS A 160 10.77 3.45 -9.03
N LEU A 161 11.07 4.40 -8.12
CA LEU A 161 11.60 5.70 -8.46
C LEU A 161 13.09 5.75 -8.09
N SER A 162 13.94 5.30 -9.02
CA SER A 162 15.39 5.51 -8.89
C SER A 162 15.75 6.97 -9.21
N PRO A 163 16.90 7.48 -8.75
CA PRO A 163 17.37 8.82 -9.10
C PRO A 163 17.41 9.07 -10.62
N GLN A 164 17.74 8.03 -11.42
CA GLN A 164 17.74 8.12 -12.87
C GLN A 164 16.33 8.23 -13.46
N ARG A 165 15.35 7.51 -12.91
CA ARG A 165 13.95 7.58 -13.35
C ARG A 165 13.24 8.86 -12.90
N SER A 166 13.71 9.52 -11.84
CA SER A 166 13.17 10.82 -11.42
C SER A 166 13.53 11.97 -12.38
N GLN A 167 14.35 11.72 -13.40
CA GLN A 167 14.68 12.72 -14.43
C GLN A 167 13.72 12.69 -15.61
N THR A 168 13.01 11.57 -15.83
CA THR A 168 12.08 11.43 -16.96
C THR A 168 10.65 11.41 -16.44
N LYS A 169 9.85 12.35 -16.94
CA LYS A 169 8.41 12.38 -16.65
C LYS A 169 7.71 11.34 -17.53
N ASP A 170 7.38 10.19 -16.95
CA ASP A 170 6.66 9.11 -17.61
C ASP A 170 5.44 8.65 -16.78
N TRP A 171 4.59 7.86 -17.40
CA TRP A 171 3.40 7.30 -16.75
C TRP A 171 3.72 6.48 -15.50
N ALA A 172 4.81 5.72 -15.54
CA ALA A 172 5.22 4.87 -14.42
C ALA A 172 5.66 5.72 -13.22
N GLY A 173 6.47 6.76 -13.44
CA GLY A 173 6.90 7.68 -12.39
C GLY A 173 5.71 8.43 -11.77
N LEU A 174 4.84 8.99 -12.61
CA LEU A 174 3.65 9.70 -12.13
C LEU A 174 2.66 8.77 -11.40
N ARG A 175 2.50 7.51 -11.82
CA ARG A 175 1.70 6.53 -11.09
C ARG A 175 2.16 6.40 -9.63
N TRP A 176 3.47 6.31 -9.39
CA TRP A 176 3.99 6.15 -8.02
C TRP A 176 3.91 7.43 -7.21
N VAL A 177 4.19 8.57 -7.81
CA VAL A 177 4.00 9.90 -7.20
C VAL A 177 2.55 10.03 -6.70
N ASN A 178 1.58 9.77 -7.58
CA ASN A 178 0.17 9.92 -7.25
C ASN A 178 -0.29 8.91 -6.19
N LYS A 179 0.14 7.63 -6.25
CA LYS A 179 -0.14 6.65 -5.20
C LYS A 179 0.38 7.11 -3.84
N THR A 180 1.54 7.76 -3.81
CA THR A 180 2.14 8.27 -2.57
C THR A 180 1.34 9.44 -2.01
N LEU A 181 0.97 10.43 -2.83
CA LEU A 181 0.13 11.55 -2.41
C LEU A 181 -1.26 11.10 -1.91
N LEU A 182 -1.89 10.17 -2.63
CA LEU A 182 -3.17 9.61 -2.21
C LEU A 182 -3.07 8.90 -0.86
N SER A 183 -1.95 8.21 -0.58
CA SER A 183 -1.76 7.58 0.74
C SER A 183 -1.64 8.58 1.89
N CYS A 184 -1.13 9.79 1.64
CA CYS A 184 -1.14 10.87 2.62
C CYS A 184 -2.57 11.26 3.00
N ALA A 185 -3.43 11.48 1.99
CA ALA A 185 -4.84 11.77 2.24
C ALA A 185 -5.56 10.64 2.96
N GLU A 186 -5.34 9.40 2.53
CA GLU A 186 -5.95 8.20 3.09
C GLU A 186 -5.57 8.02 4.57
N ALA A 187 -4.29 8.20 4.92
CA ALA A 187 -3.84 8.10 6.30
C ALA A 187 -4.46 9.18 7.21
N CYS A 188 -4.55 10.43 6.73
CA CYS A 188 -5.24 11.49 7.45
C CYS A 188 -6.73 11.20 7.62
N LEU A 189 -7.42 10.75 6.56
CA LEU A 189 -8.84 10.42 6.62
C LEU A 189 -9.12 9.26 7.60
N ILE A 190 -8.23 8.27 7.67
CA ILE A 190 -8.33 7.19 8.66
C ILE A 190 -8.12 7.74 10.06
N ALA A 191 -7.12 8.60 10.27
CA ALA A 191 -6.86 9.25 11.56
C ALA A 191 -8.04 10.08 12.06
N HIS A 192 -8.87 10.60 11.16
CA HIS A 192 -10.09 11.34 11.44
C HIS A 192 -11.38 10.52 11.27
N GLN A 193 -11.28 9.20 11.04
CA GLN A 193 -12.44 8.31 10.90
C GLN A 193 -13.38 8.69 9.72
N GLN A 194 -12.84 9.33 8.69
CA GLN A 194 -13.57 9.84 7.51
C GLN A 194 -13.20 9.09 6.22
N TYR A 195 -12.52 7.95 6.32
CA TYR A 195 -12.13 7.17 5.15
C TYR A 195 -13.33 6.78 4.28
N HIS A 196 -13.12 6.68 2.97
CA HIS A 196 -14.15 6.26 2.02
C HIS A 196 -13.54 5.33 0.95
N HIS A 197 -14.34 4.42 0.39
CA HIS A 197 -13.85 3.49 -0.64
C HIS A 197 -13.55 4.20 -1.96
N SER A 198 -14.33 5.19 -2.39
CA SER A 198 -14.13 5.96 -3.61
C SER A 198 -12.99 6.99 -3.50
N TYR A 199 -12.12 7.04 -4.50
CA TYR A 199 -11.03 8.01 -4.59
C TYR A 199 -11.53 9.44 -4.76
N ALA A 200 -12.58 9.64 -5.59
CA ALA A 200 -13.20 10.95 -5.76
C ALA A 200 -13.72 11.51 -4.42
N GLU A 201 -14.37 10.66 -3.63
CA GLU A 201 -14.88 11.05 -2.31
C GLU A 201 -13.77 11.28 -1.31
N ARG A 202 -12.70 10.46 -1.33
CA ARG A 202 -11.50 10.70 -0.50
C ARG A 202 -10.88 12.06 -0.80
N GLY A 203 -10.72 12.43 -2.06
CA GLY A 203 -10.20 13.74 -2.47
C GLY A 203 -11.04 14.90 -1.93
N ARG A 204 -12.38 14.81 -2.06
CA ARG A 204 -13.32 15.83 -1.52
C ARG A 204 -13.27 15.94 0.00
N ARG A 205 -13.29 14.81 0.70
CA ARG A 205 -13.23 14.77 2.17
C ARG A 205 -11.90 15.31 2.69
N PHE A 206 -10.80 14.96 2.02
CA PHE A 206 -9.48 15.45 2.42
C PHE A 206 -9.35 16.96 2.26
N ALA A 207 -9.83 17.53 1.15
CA ALA A 207 -9.82 18.98 0.95
C ALA A 207 -10.60 19.71 2.06
N ARG A 208 -11.78 19.19 2.43
CA ARG A 208 -12.56 19.70 3.56
C ARG A 208 -11.80 19.56 4.87
N LEU A 209 -11.25 18.38 5.14
CA LEU A 209 -10.49 18.11 6.37
C LEU A 209 -9.34 19.10 6.53
N VAL A 210 -8.53 19.33 5.49
CA VAL A 210 -7.40 20.27 5.55
C VAL A 210 -7.86 21.70 5.79
N SER A 211 -9.03 22.11 5.25
CA SER A 211 -9.60 23.44 5.50
C SER A 211 -10.08 23.63 6.95
N GLU A 212 -10.52 22.54 7.59
CA GLU A 212 -10.99 22.54 8.99
C GLU A 212 -9.84 22.32 9.99
N MET A 213 -8.72 21.75 9.55
CA MET A 213 -7.56 21.52 10.40
C MET A 213 -6.74 22.80 10.60
N ASP A 214 -6.36 23.07 11.86
CA ASP A 214 -5.38 24.11 12.16
C ASP A 214 -3.94 23.58 11.99
N SER A 215 -3.60 23.21 10.75
CA SER A 215 -2.26 22.74 10.39
C SER A 215 -1.63 23.69 9.37
N GLN A 216 -0.83 24.61 9.90
CA GLN A 216 -0.07 25.55 9.06
C GLN A 216 0.84 24.79 8.07
N ALA A 217 1.54 23.76 8.53
CA ALA A 217 2.42 22.97 7.69
C ALA A 217 1.72 22.32 6.48
N MET A 218 0.50 21.78 6.65
CA MET A 218 -0.27 21.21 5.54
C MET A 218 -0.70 22.26 4.53
N ARG A 219 -0.99 23.50 4.97
CA ARG A 219 -1.33 24.61 4.10
C ARG A 219 -0.11 25.15 3.35
N GLU A 220 1.03 25.34 4.03
CA GLU A 220 2.28 25.81 3.43
C GLU A 220 2.80 24.90 2.32
N HIS A 221 2.59 23.59 2.44
CA HIS A 221 2.96 22.60 1.43
C HIS A 221 1.83 22.30 0.42
N ASN A 222 0.77 23.10 0.38
CA ASN A 222 -0.35 22.98 -0.58
C ASN A 222 -0.92 21.56 -0.68
N LEU A 223 -1.01 20.85 0.47
CA LEU A 223 -1.33 19.42 0.51
C LEU A 223 -2.68 19.12 -0.11
N SER A 224 -3.67 20.00 0.08
CA SER A 224 -5.01 19.85 -0.52
C SER A 224 -4.95 19.87 -2.05
N GLU A 225 -4.20 20.80 -2.64
CA GLU A 225 -4.05 20.92 -4.10
C GLU A 225 -3.30 19.71 -4.68
N LEU A 226 -2.20 19.29 -4.05
CA LEU A 226 -1.43 18.12 -4.48
C LEU A 226 -2.29 16.85 -4.48
N VAL A 227 -3.12 16.65 -3.46
CA VAL A 227 -4.03 15.49 -3.37
C VAL A 227 -5.17 15.59 -4.37
N GLN A 228 -5.72 16.79 -4.63
CA GLN A 228 -6.72 16.99 -5.68
C GLN A 228 -6.16 16.64 -7.06
N ARG A 229 -4.93 17.10 -7.37
CA ARG A 229 -4.20 16.77 -8.60
C ARG A 229 -3.97 15.27 -8.73
N ALA A 230 -3.54 14.61 -7.65
CA ALA A 230 -3.37 13.16 -7.62
C ALA A 230 -4.69 12.41 -7.80
N THR A 231 -5.79 12.91 -7.24
CA THR A 231 -7.13 12.36 -7.44
C THR A 231 -7.59 12.53 -8.90
N ALA A 232 -7.37 13.70 -9.49
CA ALA A 232 -7.68 13.95 -10.90
C ALA A 232 -6.89 12.99 -11.82
N PHE A 233 -5.59 12.82 -11.57
CA PHE A 233 -4.76 11.86 -12.28
C PHE A 233 -5.24 10.41 -12.10
N LYS A 234 -5.64 10.04 -10.90
CA LYS A 234 -6.18 8.69 -10.63
C LYS A 234 -7.45 8.41 -11.42
N LEU A 235 -8.32 9.38 -11.58
CA LEU A 235 -9.59 9.24 -12.27
C LEU A 235 -9.46 9.39 -13.79
N ARG A 236 -8.66 10.35 -14.24
CA ARG A 236 -8.42 10.69 -15.66
C ARG A 236 -6.95 11.03 -15.85
N PRO A 237 -6.09 10.02 -16.07
CA PRO A 237 -4.66 10.25 -16.22
C PRO A 237 -4.35 11.20 -17.38
N SER A 238 -3.57 12.27 -17.10
CA SER A 238 -3.01 13.19 -18.10
C SER A 238 -1.65 13.67 -17.62
N LEU A 239 -0.67 13.78 -18.55
CA LEU A 239 0.63 14.37 -18.27
C LEU A 239 0.54 15.88 -18.05
N ASP A 240 -0.49 16.53 -18.59
CA ASP A 240 -0.73 17.98 -18.48
C ASP A 240 -1.08 18.42 -17.05
N LEU A 241 -1.54 17.48 -16.23
CA LEU A 241 -1.75 17.73 -14.80
C LEU A 241 -0.46 18.08 -14.06
N TYR A 242 0.69 17.76 -14.64
CA TYR A 242 2.01 17.96 -14.06
C TYR A 242 2.92 18.70 -15.03
N PRO A 243 2.81 20.03 -15.16
CA PRO A 243 3.68 20.81 -16.06
C PRO A 243 5.13 20.84 -15.59
N GLU A 244 5.37 20.66 -14.28
CA GLU A 244 6.69 20.74 -13.67
C GLU A 244 7.60 19.55 -14.06
N PRO A 245 8.93 19.72 -14.00
CA PRO A 245 9.89 18.62 -14.11
C PRO A 245 9.69 17.58 -13.01
N MET A 246 9.96 16.31 -13.31
CA MET A 246 9.76 15.20 -12.37
C MET A 246 10.49 15.37 -11.04
N ALA A 247 11.68 15.99 -11.04
CA ALA A 247 12.45 16.26 -9.82
C ALA A 247 11.73 17.24 -8.88
N VAL A 248 11.05 18.25 -9.42
CA VAL A 248 10.24 19.20 -8.64
C VAL A 248 9.01 18.51 -8.05
N ILE A 249 8.29 17.73 -8.88
CA ILE A 249 7.13 16.97 -8.45
C ILE A 249 7.54 16.01 -7.31
N TRP A 250 8.65 15.32 -7.47
CA TRP A 250 9.15 14.38 -6.47
C TRP A 250 9.47 15.06 -5.14
N GLU A 251 10.09 16.23 -5.16
CA GLU A 251 10.39 16.97 -3.93
C GLU A 251 9.10 17.44 -3.23
N GLN A 252 8.11 17.92 -3.98
CA GLN A 252 6.79 18.25 -3.42
C GLN A 252 6.12 17.05 -2.74
N VAL A 253 6.20 15.87 -3.37
CA VAL A 253 5.68 14.63 -2.80
C VAL A 253 6.41 14.25 -1.52
N ARG A 254 7.73 14.37 -1.50
CA ARG A 254 8.55 14.06 -0.33
C ARG A 254 8.19 14.96 0.85
N GLN A 255 8.02 16.26 0.61
CA GLN A 255 7.60 17.24 1.62
C GLN A 255 6.18 16.98 2.12
N ALA A 256 5.25 16.71 1.21
CA ALA A 256 3.88 16.32 1.56
C ALA A 256 3.84 15.06 2.44
N CYS A 257 4.68 14.07 2.11
CA CYS A 257 4.83 12.85 2.91
C CYS A 257 5.43 13.15 4.28
N ASP A 258 6.45 14.00 4.39
CA ASP A 258 7.08 14.33 5.67
C ASP A 258 6.06 14.97 6.64
N VAL A 259 5.38 16.01 6.19
CA VAL A 259 4.35 16.70 6.99
C VAL A 259 3.24 15.73 7.42
N THR A 260 2.74 14.94 6.48
CA THR A 260 1.65 13.99 6.78
C THR A 260 2.11 12.88 7.72
N PHE A 261 3.31 12.34 7.48
CA PHE A 261 3.86 11.26 8.29
C PHE A 261 4.04 11.69 9.76
N ARG A 262 4.63 12.86 10.00
CA ARG A 262 4.78 13.43 11.35
C ARG A 262 3.42 13.62 12.02
N TYR A 263 2.45 14.15 11.30
CA TYR A 263 1.09 14.32 11.81
C TYR A 263 0.44 12.97 12.20
N VAL A 264 0.53 11.97 11.34
CA VAL A 264 -0.06 10.64 11.58
C VAL A 264 0.64 9.93 12.74
N ILE A 265 1.97 10.04 12.86
CA ILE A 265 2.73 9.50 14.00
C ILE A 265 2.26 10.12 15.30
N GLU A 266 2.13 11.44 15.35
CA GLU A 266 1.64 12.13 16.57
C GLU A 266 0.21 11.72 16.93
N LYS A 267 -0.68 11.68 15.95
CA LYS A 267 -2.09 11.27 16.15
C LYS A 267 -2.24 9.81 16.58
N TYR A 268 -1.45 8.91 15.99
CA TYR A 268 -1.61 7.48 16.22
C TYR A 268 -0.75 6.96 17.38
N LEU A 269 0.51 7.40 17.45
CA LEU A 269 1.48 6.89 18.42
C LEU A 269 1.73 7.86 19.59
N GLY A 270 1.22 9.09 19.53
CA GLY A 270 1.29 10.07 20.62
C GLY A 270 2.69 10.63 20.86
N PHE A 271 3.59 10.62 19.85
CA PHE A 271 4.91 11.22 19.98
C PHE A 271 5.32 12.01 18.75
N SER A 272 6.10 13.07 18.96
CA SER A 272 6.82 13.80 17.91
C SER A 272 8.31 13.47 17.98
N PHE A 273 9.07 13.74 16.91
CA PHE A 273 10.52 13.51 16.85
C PHE A 273 11.21 14.63 16.07
N GLY A 274 12.42 14.99 16.49
CA GLY A 274 13.23 16.01 15.83
C GLY A 274 13.92 15.49 14.58
N SER A 275 14.69 14.41 14.72
CA SER A 275 15.42 13.77 13.63
C SER A 275 14.87 12.41 13.26
N TYR A 276 14.94 12.06 11.97
CA TYR A 276 14.62 10.71 11.51
C TYR A 276 15.51 9.63 12.11
N ALA A 277 16.72 9.97 12.55
CA ALA A 277 17.61 9.02 13.25
C ALA A 277 17.01 8.47 14.56
N GLU A 278 16.18 9.26 15.25
CA GLU A 278 15.52 8.86 16.50
C GLU A 278 14.26 8.00 16.28
N PHE A 279 13.67 8.11 15.10
CA PHE A 279 12.35 7.55 14.80
C PHE A 279 12.26 6.04 15.07
N PRO A 280 13.18 5.16 14.59
CA PRO A 280 13.04 3.72 14.76
C PRO A 280 12.95 3.30 16.23
N ALA A 281 13.81 3.83 17.09
CA ALA A 281 13.82 3.48 18.51
C ALA A 281 12.50 3.88 19.20
N ARG A 282 12.00 5.09 18.92
CA ARG A 282 10.74 5.59 19.48
C ARG A 282 9.54 4.80 18.95
N TYR A 283 9.49 4.58 17.63
CA TYR A 283 8.44 3.81 16.96
C TYR A 283 8.34 2.39 17.52
N LEU A 284 9.44 1.65 17.58
CA LEU A 284 9.46 0.27 18.05
C LEU A 284 9.07 0.16 19.52
N LYS A 285 9.56 1.08 20.36
CA LYS A 285 9.15 1.16 21.77
C LYS A 285 7.67 1.42 21.94
N GLN A 286 7.11 2.36 21.15
CA GLN A 286 5.70 2.71 21.25
C GLN A 286 4.79 1.60 20.70
N MET A 287 5.19 0.94 19.60
CA MET A 287 4.47 -0.23 19.08
C MET A 287 4.42 -1.37 20.10
N GLN A 288 5.50 -1.58 20.85
CA GLN A 288 5.56 -2.56 21.92
C GLN A 288 4.66 -2.17 23.10
N ALA A 289 4.69 -0.90 23.51
CA ALA A 289 3.87 -0.40 24.64
C ALA A 289 2.36 -0.48 24.35
N GLN A 290 1.95 -0.30 23.10
CA GLN A 290 0.54 -0.43 22.68
C GLN A 290 0.09 -1.87 22.46
N ASP A 291 0.91 -2.86 22.81
CA ASP A 291 0.65 -4.28 22.58
C ASP A 291 0.40 -4.66 21.12
N LYS A 292 0.80 -3.80 20.20
CA LYS A 292 0.67 -4.01 18.75
C LYS A 292 1.65 -5.09 18.21
N LEU A 293 2.56 -5.56 19.05
CA LEU A 293 3.54 -6.60 18.72
C LEU A 293 3.07 -8.01 19.14
N GLY A 294 1.85 -8.15 19.66
CA GLY A 294 1.23 -9.46 19.92
C GLY A 294 1.28 -9.95 21.37
N GLY A 295 1.36 -9.07 22.37
CA GLY A 295 1.05 -9.34 23.79
C GLY A 295 2.00 -10.26 24.56
N SER A 296 2.78 -11.10 23.89
CA SER A 296 3.71 -12.03 24.51
C SER A 296 5.16 -11.63 24.28
N LYS A 297 6.01 -11.75 25.30
CA LYS A 297 7.46 -11.55 25.18
C LYS A 297 8.11 -12.44 24.10
N PHE A 298 7.45 -13.56 23.77
CA PHE A 298 7.90 -14.50 22.73
C PHE A 298 7.29 -14.23 21.34
N ALA A 299 6.37 -13.25 21.22
CA ALA A 299 5.73 -12.95 19.94
C ALA A 299 6.74 -12.51 18.85
N PRO A 300 7.74 -11.66 19.12
CA PRO A 300 8.74 -11.31 18.10
C PRO A 300 9.50 -12.53 17.59
N LEU A 301 9.93 -13.42 18.49
CA LEU A 301 10.68 -14.63 18.12
C LEU A 301 9.81 -15.57 17.26
N SER A 302 8.56 -15.82 17.65
CA SER A 302 7.66 -16.69 16.90
C SER A 302 7.33 -16.14 15.51
N GLN A 303 7.14 -14.82 15.40
CA GLN A 303 6.90 -14.15 14.14
C GLN A 303 8.15 -14.18 13.24
N ASN A 304 9.33 -13.93 13.79
CA ASN A 304 10.59 -13.98 13.05
C ASN A 304 10.91 -15.43 12.60
N LEU A 305 10.62 -16.44 13.43
CA LEU A 305 10.75 -17.85 13.04
C LEU A 305 9.80 -18.20 11.88
N TYR A 306 8.55 -17.77 11.95
CA TYR A 306 7.60 -17.95 10.85
C TYR A 306 8.10 -17.30 9.54
N LEU A 307 8.62 -16.07 9.62
CA LEU A 307 9.20 -15.37 8.47
C LEU A 307 10.41 -16.12 7.91
N MET A 308 11.28 -16.60 8.77
CA MET A 308 12.44 -17.42 8.37
C MET A 308 12.03 -18.68 7.63
N LEU A 309 11.05 -19.42 8.15
CA LEU A 309 10.52 -20.63 7.49
C LEU A 309 9.87 -20.30 6.14
N ARG A 310 9.17 -19.16 6.05
CA ARG A 310 8.61 -18.67 4.78
C ARG A 310 9.69 -18.39 3.75
N LEU A 311 10.76 -17.66 4.14
CA LEU A 311 11.88 -17.35 3.26
C LEU A 311 12.59 -18.61 2.78
N LEU A 312 12.85 -19.58 3.66
CA LEU A 312 13.43 -20.87 3.31
C LEU A 312 12.55 -21.64 2.31
N ARG A 313 11.25 -21.69 2.53
CA ARG A 313 10.30 -22.28 1.59
C ARG A 313 10.35 -21.61 0.22
N ASP A 314 10.51 -20.30 0.19
CA ASP A 314 10.62 -19.51 -1.03
C ASP A 314 12.06 -19.53 -1.63
N ARG A 315 12.92 -20.47 -1.13
CA ARG A 315 14.33 -20.69 -1.54
C ARG A 315 15.23 -19.47 -1.36
N ARG A 316 14.92 -18.62 -0.40
CA ARG A 316 15.74 -17.48 0.03
C ARG A 316 16.59 -17.89 1.24
N ARG A 317 17.72 -17.20 1.43
CA ARG A 317 18.59 -17.43 2.60
C ARG A 317 18.28 -16.35 3.65
N PRO A 318 17.52 -16.68 4.72
CA PRO A 318 17.26 -15.74 5.79
C PRO A 318 18.52 -15.57 6.65
N SER A 319 18.72 -14.37 7.20
CA SER A 319 19.75 -14.13 8.20
C SER A 319 19.40 -14.82 9.52
N LEU A 320 20.36 -15.45 10.16
CA LEU A 320 20.20 -16.02 11.51
C LEU A 320 19.91 -14.95 12.57
N ARG A 321 20.23 -13.67 12.29
CA ARG A 321 19.92 -12.53 13.15
C ARG A 321 18.44 -12.35 13.42
N LEU A 322 17.56 -12.87 12.55
CA LEU A 322 16.12 -12.90 12.78
C LEU A 322 15.74 -13.64 14.10
N ILE A 323 16.58 -14.58 14.54
CA ILE A 323 16.37 -15.35 15.77
C ILE A 323 17.24 -14.85 16.90
N THR A 324 18.53 -14.61 16.63
CA THR A 324 19.51 -14.23 17.68
C THR A 324 19.28 -12.83 18.23
N ASP A 325 18.65 -11.94 17.45
CA ASP A 325 18.38 -10.53 17.80
C ASP A 325 16.87 -10.20 17.79
N ALA A 326 16.03 -11.17 18.20
CA ALA A 326 14.57 -11.14 18.11
C ALA A 326 13.90 -10.20 19.15
N THR A 327 14.46 -9.02 19.40
CA THR A 327 13.86 -8.02 20.31
C THR A 327 12.54 -7.47 19.73
N TYR A 328 12.48 -7.32 18.42
CA TYR A 328 11.31 -6.82 17.68
C TYR A 328 11.02 -7.71 16.47
N PRO A 329 9.76 -7.75 16.00
CA PRO A 329 9.43 -8.39 14.75
C PRO A 329 10.19 -7.76 13.56
N ALA A 330 10.75 -8.57 12.69
CA ALA A 330 11.55 -8.11 11.55
C ALA A 330 10.77 -7.14 10.64
N TYR A 331 9.46 -7.36 10.46
CA TYR A 331 8.63 -6.44 9.66
C TYR A 331 8.50 -5.05 10.29
N GLN A 332 8.48 -4.95 11.63
CA GLN A 332 8.45 -3.66 12.31
C GLN A 332 9.78 -2.92 12.19
N ILE A 333 10.89 -3.67 12.27
CA ILE A 333 12.22 -3.09 12.01
C ILE A 333 12.29 -2.59 10.56
N ALA A 334 11.85 -3.38 9.57
CA ALA A 334 11.83 -2.95 8.18
C ALA A 334 10.98 -1.68 7.99
N PHE A 335 9.77 -1.62 8.56
CA PHE A 335 8.93 -0.43 8.51
C PHE A 335 9.55 0.78 9.20
N SER A 336 10.28 0.60 10.30
CA SER A 336 10.91 1.71 11.01
C SER A 336 12.03 2.38 10.20
N VAL A 337 12.68 1.66 9.28
CA VAL A 337 13.77 2.19 8.46
C VAL A 337 13.27 2.87 7.17
N VAL A 338 12.09 2.50 6.68
CA VAL A 338 11.52 3.09 5.45
C VAL A 338 11.50 4.62 5.46
N PRO A 339 10.96 5.32 6.48
CA PRO A 339 10.93 6.78 6.47
C PRO A 339 12.32 7.42 6.61
N LEU A 340 13.29 6.75 7.21
CA LEU A 340 14.66 7.26 7.30
C LEU A 340 15.24 7.52 5.91
N LEU A 341 15.10 6.54 5.03
CA LEU A 341 15.70 6.59 3.70
C LEU A 341 14.81 7.30 2.67
N PHE A 342 13.52 7.36 2.92
CA PHE A 342 12.60 8.10 2.06
C PHE A 342 12.59 9.60 2.38
N LEU A 343 12.54 9.98 3.66
CA LEU A 343 12.35 11.35 4.14
C LEU A 343 13.61 11.98 4.75
N GLY A 344 14.46 11.21 5.41
CA GLY A 344 15.57 11.71 6.22
C GLY A 344 16.79 12.24 5.44
N GLY A 345 16.79 12.15 4.12
CA GLY A 345 17.83 12.75 3.30
C GLY A 345 19.17 12.02 3.33
N GLN A 346 20.27 12.80 3.32
CA GLN A 346 21.68 12.34 3.29
C GLN A 346 22.40 12.59 4.61
N ASP A 347 21.65 12.87 5.67
CA ASP A 347 22.21 13.08 7.02
C ASP A 347 22.94 11.81 7.47
N GLU A 348 24.20 11.97 7.89
CA GLU A 348 25.06 10.87 8.32
C GLU A 348 24.45 10.09 9.50
N HIS A 349 23.86 10.79 10.48
CA HIS A 349 23.21 10.16 11.63
C HIS A 349 22.01 9.30 11.19
N VAL A 350 21.26 9.75 10.16
CA VAL A 350 20.16 8.99 9.58
C VAL A 350 20.67 7.72 8.88
N LEU A 351 21.77 7.82 8.11
CA LEU A 351 22.37 6.66 7.45
C LEU A 351 22.94 5.66 8.47
N GLN A 352 23.58 6.14 9.53
CA GLN A 352 24.08 5.30 10.63
C GLN A 352 22.92 4.58 11.35
N ALA A 353 21.82 5.29 11.65
CA ALA A 353 20.63 4.70 12.26
C ALA A 353 19.99 3.65 11.34
N ALA A 354 19.86 3.93 10.04
CA ALA A 354 19.34 2.97 9.06
C ALA A 354 20.20 1.71 9.00
N ARG A 355 21.54 1.85 8.97
CA ARG A 355 22.48 0.74 8.99
C ARG A 355 22.35 -0.09 10.27
N HIS A 356 22.28 0.57 11.43
CA HIS A 356 22.12 -0.11 12.72
C HIS A 356 20.86 -1.00 12.73
N TRP A 357 19.72 -0.44 12.35
CA TRP A 357 18.44 -1.18 12.41
C TRP A 357 18.32 -2.26 11.34
N LEU A 358 18.74 -1.99 10.10
CA LEU A 358 18.80 -3.02 9.05
C LEU A 358 19.74 -4.17 9.41
N GLY A 359 20.84 -3.87 10.08
CA GLY A 359 21.81 -4.86 10.53
C GLY A 359 21.24 -5.90 11.52
N LYS A 360 20.10 -5.58 12.17
CA LYS A 360 19.41 -6.54 13.06
C LYS A 360 18.62 -7.62 12.28
N VAL A 361 18.28 -7.38 11.03
CA VAL A 361 17.43 -8.28 10.22
C VAL A 361 18.08 -8.74 8.92
N SER A 362 19.18 -8.13 8.52
CA SER A 362 19.88 -8.41 7.27
C SER A 362 21.39 -8.36 7.46
N GLU A 363 22.10 -9.14 6.67
CA GLU A 363 23.57 -9.03 6.58
C GLU A 363 23.92 -7.87 5.65
N LEU A 364 24.64 -6.88 6.20
CA LEU A 364 25.04 -5.69 5.46
C LEU A 364 26.54 -5.79 5.10
N LYS A 365 26.88 -5.31 3.90
CA LYS A 365 28.28 -5.10 3.50
C LYS A 365 28.90 -3.96 4.32
N SER A 366 30.22 -3.86 4.28
CA SER A 366 30.95 -2.72 4.88
C SER A 366 30.40 -1.38 4.39
N PRO A 367 30.41 -0.32 5.21
CA PRO A 367 29.93 1.00 4.82
C PRO A 367 30.64 1.51 3.56
N GLN A 368 29.90 2.22 2.72
CA GLN A 368 30.47 2.93 1.58
C GLN A 368 31.09 4.24 2.06
N VAL A 369 32.18 4.66 1.42
CA VAL A 369 32.86 5.92 1.75
C VAL A 369 32.04 7.13 1.26
N ASP A 370 31.42 7.00 0.08
CA ASP A 370 30.53 8.03 -0.46
C ASP A 370 29.13 7.94 0.18
N PRO A 371 28.64 9.02 0.83
CA PRO A 371 27.32 9.04 1.45
C PRO A 371 26.16 8.76 0.47
N LEU A 372 26.27 9.15 -0.80
CA LEU A 372 25.26 8.86 -1.82
C LEU A 372 25.24 7.36 -2.13
N ALA A 373 26.41 6.76 -2.35
CA ALA A 373 26.51 5.32 -2.59
C ALA A 373 26.03 4.51 -1.38
N GLU A 374 26.33 4.97 -0.16
CA GLU A 374 25.83 4.36 1.08
C GLU A 374 24.32 4.44 1.17
N ARG A 375 23.72 5.60 0.92
CA ARG A 375 22.27 5.78 0.90
C ARG A 375 21.61 4.85 -0.10
N ASP A 376 22.10 4.80 -1.35
CA ASP A 376 21.56 3.95 -2.40
C ASP A 376 21.66 2.47 -2.04
N TYR A 377 22.76 2.07 -1.40
CA TYR A 377 22.92 0.71 -0.90
C TYR A 377 21.90 0.38 0.18
N LEU A 378 21.77 1.23 1.20
CA LEU A 378 20.83 1.03 2.30
C LEU A 378 19.37 1.09 1.81
N GLN A 379 19.07 1.93 0.82
CA GLN A 379 17.74 1.98 0.19
C GLN A 379 17.39 0.64 -0.47
N ARG A 380 18.30 0.05 -1.25
CA ARG A 380 18.10 -1.30 -1.82
C ARG A 380 17.91 -2.37 -0.75
N CYS A 381 18.69 -2.33 0.32
CA CYS A 381 18.55 -3.25 1.45
C CYS A 381 17.19 -3.08 2.16
N THR A 382 16.73 -1.84 2.34
CA THR A 382 15.42 -1.54 2.95
C THR A 382 14.28 -2.04 2.08
N VAL A 383 14.31 -1.79 0.78
CA VAL A 383 13.32 -2.30 -0.16
C VAL A 383 13.30 -3.84 -0.16
N GLN A 384 14.47 -4.48 -0.09
CA GLN A 384 14.55 -5.93 -0.01
C GLN A 384 13.96 -6.45 1.31
N ALA A 385 14.31 -5.85 2.45
CA ALA A 385 13.75 -6.20 3.76
C ALA A 385 12.22 -5.99 3.78
N TRP A 386 11.73 -4.90 3.21
CA TRP A 386 10.30 -4.67 3.06
C TRP A 386 9.62 -5.76 2.21
N LYS A 387 10.18 -6.14 1.06
CA LYS A 387 9.68 -7.24 0.23
C LYS A 387 9.67 -8.58 0.98
N ASP A 388 10.69 -8.84 1.77
CA ASP A 388 10.86 -10.09 2.49
C ASP A 388 9.94 -10.19 3.72
N PHE A 389 9.73 -9.11 4.44
CA PHE A 389 9.07 -9.13 5.74
C PHE A 389 7.67 -8.50 5.74
N CYS A 390 7.42 -7.50 4.90
CA CYS A 390 6.17 -6.74 4.92
C CYS A 390 5.24 -7.08 3.75
N TYR A 391 5.81 -7.23 2.54
CA TYR A 391 5.01 -7.43 1.33
C TYR A 391 4.25 -8.76 1.37
N GLY A 392 2.94 -8.71 1.16
CA GLY A 392 2.08 -9.90 1.13
C GLY A 392 1.77 -10.54 2.48
N MET A 393 2.26 -10.01 3.60
CA MET A 393 1.89 -10.51 4.94
C MET A 393 0.41 -10.26 5.28
N TRP A 394 -0.16 -9.18 4.76
CA TRP A 394 -1.48 -8.67 5.10
C TRP A 394 -2.52 -8.86 4.00
N SER A 395 -2.19 -9.56 2.94
CA SER A 395 -3.13 -9.94 1.87
C SER A 395 -4.04 -11.12 2.23
N VAL A 396 -3.97 -11.59 3.47
CA VAL A 396 -4.80 -12.69 3.96
C VAL A 396 -5.88 -12.11 4.86
N ILE A 397 -7.07 -11.94 4.28
CA ILE A 397 -8.32 -11.77 5.03
C ILE A 397 -8.79 -13.13 5.51
#